data_62955d4f5e21eba1c1647e3f76b10326
#
_entry.id   62955d4f5e21eba1c1647e3f76b10326
#
_cell.length_a   1.000
_cell.length_b   1.000
_cell.length_c   1.000
_cell.angle_alpha   90.00
_cell.angle_beta   90.00
_cell.angle_gamma   90.00
#
_symmetry.space_group_name_H-M   'P 1'
#
loop_
_entity.id
_entity.type
_entity.pdbx_description
1 polymer ?
#
loop_
_entity_poly.entity_id
_entity_poly.type
_entity_poly.pdbx_seq_one_letter_code
_entity_poly.pdbx_strand_id
1 'polypeptide(L)'
;MNKKLLSGLCVAVLLSGLVGCGPQEPKQDTTTSTSTTETKETENNTTATTNNSEVTEKNFKDFPETDEKYFTYDEWQEGYVIYSCTSNDKVVRVPKEIKGKPIIAIGERGLANLKYCEAIVLPDTVRYIGVGAFAIDGALKYVHLGKSIETVEDDIFNGCRSLEEVTFPEGTKSIGTLVFWGARSIKSITIPASVTEITDLFYFEDNSNLDVEIHTPKGSKAEEVAKTMGLKVVND
;
A
#
# COMPACT_ATOMS: atom_id res chain seq x y z
N MET A 1 -16.89 -5.97 -24.65
CA MET A 1 -16.67 -4.54 -24.39
C MET A 1 -15.23 -4.35 -24.01
N ASN A 2 -14.55 -3.35 -24.53
CA ASN A 2 -13.11 -3.31 -24.76
C ASN A 2 -12.20 -3.36 -23.51
N LYS A 3 -11.44 -4.44 -23.38
CA LYS A 3 -10.31 -4.63 -22.43
C LYS A 3 -8.99 -4.02 -22.97
N LYS A 4 -9.01 -2.80 -23.46
CA LYS A 4 -7.77 -2.14 -23.93
C LYS A 4 -7.84 -0.68 -23.58
N LEU A 5 -7.25 -0.29 -22.40
CA LEU A 5 -6.90 1.12 -22.14
C LEU A 5 -6.17 1.37 -20.81
N LEU A 6 -5.35 0.44 -20.31
CA LEU A 6 -4.51 0.72 -19.14
C LEU A 6 -3.03 0.35 -19.30
N SER A 7 -2.59 0.00 -20.52
CA SER A 7 -1.16 -0.20 -20.81
C SER A 7 -0.73 0.78 -21.90
N GLY A 8 -0.22 1.95 -21.52
CA GLY A 8 0.38 2.81 -22.51
C GLY A 8 0.41 4.30 -22.17
N LEU A 9 1.10 4.67 -21.10
CA LEU A 9 1.71 6.00 -21.06
C LEU A 9 3.14 5.88 -20.53
N CYS A 10 4.02 5.27 -21.34
CA CYS A 10 5.46 5.48 -21.23
C CYS A 10 5.76 6.89 -21.71
N VAL A 11 5.99 7.82 -20.80
CA VAL A 11 6.64 9.08 -21.12
C VAL A 11 8.12 8.82 -21.26
N ALA A 12 8.62 8.79 -22.49
CA ALA A 12 10.02 8.75 -22.81
C ALA A 12 10.66 10.08 -22.40
N VAL A 13 11.51 10.06 -21.38
CA VAL A 13 12.44 11.15 -21.10
C VAL A 13 13.75 10.82 -21.81
N LEU A 14 14.04 11.58 -22.86
CA LEU A 14 15.29 11.56 -23.63
C LEU A 14 16.47 12.00 -22.76
N LEU A 15 17.43 11.10 -22.64
CA LEU A 15 18.79 11.40 -22.14
C LEU A 15 19.58 12.17 -23.20
N SER A 16 20.23 13.24 -22.79
CA SER A 16 21.39 13.77 -23.53
C SER A 16 22.54 14.15 -22.60
N GLY A 17 23.66 13.44 -22.78
CA GLY A 17 25.03 13.95 -22.83
C GLY A 17 25.81 14.07 -21.50
N LEU A 18 26.61 13.15 -21.17
CA LEU A 18 28.05 12.90 -21.43
C LEU A 18 29.08 13.78 -20.70
N VAL A 19 30.10 13.08 -20.13
CA VAL A 19 31.52 13.45 -19.86
C VAL A 19 31.76 14.09 -18.50
N GLY A 20 32.56 13.56 -17.59
CA GLY A 20 33.72 12.71 -17.59
C GLY A 20 34.60 13.03 -16.38
N CYS A 21 35.31 12.02 -15.92
CA CYS A 21 36.58 12.02 -15.20
C CYS A 21 36.73 12.48 -13.75
N GLY A 22 36.96 11.51 -12.87
CA GLY A 22 38.22 11.36 -12.14
C GLY A 22 38.21 11.79 -10.66
N PRO A 23 38.82 10.99 -9.79
CA PRO A 23 38.73 11.11 -8.33
C PRO A 23 39.85 11.93 -7.71
N GLN A 24 39.53 12.62 -6.60
CA GLN A 24 40.54 13.06 -5.61
C GLN A 24 39.93 13.15 -4.22
N GLU A 25 40.40 12.29 -3.35
CA GLU A 25 40.41 12.46 -1.87
C GLU A 25 41.73 13.10 -1.42
N PRO A 26 41.92 13.29 -0.11
CA PRO A 26 41.29 14.23 0.84
C PRO A 26 42.35 15.16 1.48
N LYS A 27 41.95 16.13 2.28
CA LYS A 27 42.75 16.63 3.43
C LYS A 27 41.87 17.26 4.52
N GLN A 28 42.05 16.73 5.72
CA GLN A 28 41.69 17.31 7.00
C GLN A 28 42.41 18.63 7.23
N ASP A 29 41.74 19.59 7.84
CA ASP A 29 42.33 20.44 8.85
C ASP A 29 41.27 20.98 9.83
N THR A 30 41.59 20.79 11.07
CA THR A 30 40.98 21.26 12.31
C THR A 30 41.20 22.74 12.50
N THR A 31 40.20 23.52 12.92
CA THR A 31 40.37 24.52 13.98
C THR A 31 39.05 25.01 14.57
N THR A 32 39.01 24.98 15.88
CA THR A 32 38.06 25.50 16.86
C THR A 32 37.89 27.01 16.75
N SER A 33 36.67 27.55 16.87
CA SER A 33 36.40 28.80 17.55
C SER A 33 34.93 28.95 17.92
N THR A 34 34.70 29.12 19.19
CA THR A 34 33.47 29.46 19.93
C THR A 34 33.04 30.89 19.61
N SER A 35 31.78 31.16 19.31
CA SER A 35 31.13 32.40 19.68
C SER A 35 29.62 32.22 19.82
N THR A 36 29.15 32.47 21.01
CA THR A 36 27.76 32.54 21.45
C THR A 36 27.11 33.80 20.89
N THR A 37 25.95 33.63 20.24
CA THR A 37 25.03 34.76 20.05
C THR A 37 23.60 34.21 20.19
N GLU A 38 22.96 34.63 21.29
CA GLU A 38 21.54 34.40 21.55
C GLU A 38 20.70 35.21 20.56
N THR A 39 19.87 34.54 19.81
CA THR A 39 18.79 35.20 19.07
C THR A 39 17.46 34.55 19.50
N LYS A 40 16.60 35.37 20.08
CA LYS A 40 15.23 35.02 20.45
C LYS A 40 14.46 34.58 19.22
N GLU A 41 14.09 33.30 19.16
CA GLU A 41 13.08 32.84 18.25
C GLU A 41 11.70 32.95 18.90
N THR A 42 10.83 33.63 18.17
CA THR A 42 9.41 33.76 18.45
C THR A 42 8.76 32.41 18.13
N GLU A 43 8.26 31.73 19.15
CA GLU A 43 7.51 30.49 19.00
C GLU A 43 6.22 30.75 18.23
N ASN A 44 6.18 30.35 16.96
CA ASN A 44 4.95 30.04 16.27
C ASN A 44 4.62 28.56 16.48
N ASN A 45 3.82 28.32 17.50
CA ASN A 45 3.34 27.02 17.90
C ASN A 45 2.30 26.50 16.88
N THR A 46 2.77 25.88 15.79
CA THR A 46 1.91 25.03 14.96
C THR A 46 2.04 23.62 15.50
N THR A 47 1.06 23.21 16.29
CA THR A 47 0.96 21.89 16.91
C THR A 47 0.86 20.82 15.85
N ALA A 48 1.99 20.33 15.34
CA ALA A 48 2.07 19.03 14.70
C ALA A 48 1.95 18.00 15.83
N THR A 49 0.74 17.51 16.07
CA THR A 49 0.49 16.40 16.97
C THR A 49 1.06 15.14 16.28
N THR A 50 2.35 14.88 16.46
CA THR A 50 2.91 13.57 16.22
C THR A 50 2.30 12.64 17.25
N ASN A 51 1.23 11.94 16.87
CA ASN A 51 0.65 10.87 17.66
C ASN A 51 1.70 9.75 17.75
N ASN A 52 2.48 9.77 18.82
CA ASN A 52 3.47 8.75 19.17
C ASN A 52 2.78 7.51 19.79
N SER A 53 1.48 7.33 19.52
CA SER A 53 0.71 6.18 19.96
C SER A 53 1.18 4.93 19.21
N GLU A 54 1.30 3.83 19.93
CA GLU A 54 1.55 2.52 19.32
C GLU A 54 0.39 2.17 18.37
N VAL A 55 0.72 1.72 17.17
CA VAL A 55 -0.27 1.26 16.19
C VAL A 55 -0.65 -0.18 16.52
N THR A 56 -1.94 -0.41 16.73
CA THR A 56 -2.48 -1.72 17.07
C THR A 56 -3.68 -2.04 16.17
N GLU A 57 -4.05 -3.32 16.08
CA GLU A 57 -5.25 -3.78 15.38
C GLU A 57 -6.53 -3.05 15.83
N LYS A 58 -6.58 -2.65 17.12
CA LYS A 58 -7.77 -2.03 17.70
C LYS A 58 -7.91 -0.54 17.35
N ASN A 59 -6.80 0.17 17.12
CA ASN A 59 -6.81 1.64 17.02
C ASN A 59 -6.37 2.22 15.67
N PHE A 60 -5.79 1.42 14.77
CA PHE A 60 -5.22 1.99 13.53
C PHE A 60 -6.25 2.72 12.66
N LYS A 61 -7.53 2.35 12.77
CA LYS A 61 -8.63 3.01 12.04
C LYS A 61 -9.04 4.37 12.64
N ASP A 62 -8.61 4.67 13.86
CA ASP A 62 -8.99 5.90 14.58
C ASP A 62 -7.96 7.03 14.39
N PHE A 63 -6.83 6.75 13.73
CA PHE A 63 -5.85 7.77 13.40
C PHE A 63 -6.43 8.81 12.44
N PRO A 64 -5.97 10.08 12.50
CA PRO A 64 -6.45 11.14 11.62
C PRO A 64 -6.18 10.82 10.15
N GLU A 65 -6.96 11.42 9.25
CA GLU A 65 -6.67 11.36 7.82
C GLU A 65 -5.31 12.00 7.52
N THR A 66 -4.56 11.38 6.62
CA THR A 66 -3.29 11.91 6.12
C THR A 66 -3.55 13.15 5.28
N ASP A 67 -2.80 14.22 5.52
CA ASP A 67 -2.97 15.50 4.82
C ASP A 67 -2.83 15.34 3.30
N GLU A 68 -3.74 15.97 2.55
CA GLU A 68 -3.80 15.97 1.08
C GLU A 68 -2.46 16.26 0.42
N LYS A 69 -1.63 17.13 1.00
CA LYS A 69 -0.31 17.53 0.46
C LYS A 69 0.67 16.36 0.27
N TYR A 70 0.45 15.24 0.95
CA TYR A 70 1.30 14.05 0.83
C TYR A 70 0.89 13.14 -0.32
N PHE A 71 -0.25 13.38 -0.97
CA PHE A 71 -0.72 12.57 -2.08
C PHE A 71 -0.50 13.25 -3.43
N THR A 72 -0.09 12.47 -4.43
CA THR A 72 -0.23 12.83 -5.83
C THR A 72 -1.45 12.10 -6.37
N TYR A 73 -2.34 12.82 -7.01
CA TYR A 73 -3.60 12.29 -7.51
C TYR A 73 -4.04 13.00 -8.80
N ASP A 74 -4.92 12.37 -9.56
CA ASP A 74 -5.51 12.95 -10.78
C ASP A 74 -6.97 12.51 -10.92
N GLU A 75 -7.71 13.21 -11.77
CA GLU A 75 -9.10 12.88 -12.04
C GLU A 75 -9.21 11.57 -12.82
N TRP A 76 -10.12 10.73 -12.38
CA TRP A 76 -10.48 9.49 -13.04
C TRP A 76 -11.95 9.18 -12.81
N GLN A 77 -12.71 9.03 -13.90
CA GLN A 77 -14.17 8.85 -13.80
C GLN A 77 -14.83 9.97 -12.97
N GLU A 78 -15.64 9.62 -11.98
CA GLU A 78 -16.34 10.56 -11.10
C GLU A 78 -15.54 10.98 -9.84
N GLY A 79 -14.27 10.61 -9.73
CA GLY A 79 -13.45 10.88 -8.55
C GLY A 79 -11.98 11.09 -8.86
N TYR A 80 -11.15 10.76 -7.88
CA TYR A 80 -9.69 10.79 -7.99
C TYR A 80 -9.08 9.40 -7.82
N VAL A 81 -7.93 9.22 -8.47
CA VAL A 81 -7.01 8.10 -8.26
C VAL A 81 -5.74 8.63 -7.58
N ILE A 82 -5.26 7.93 -6.54
CA ILE A 82 -3.99 8.20 -5.88
C ILE A 82 -2.87 7.49 -6.63
N TYR A 83 -1.85 8.22 -7.06
CA TYR A 83 -0.67 7.69 -7.76
C TYR A 83 0.58 7.62 -6.90
N SER A 84 0.65 8.38 -5.81
CA SER A 84 1.75 8.25 -4.85
C SER A 84 1.37 8.85 -3.50
N CYS A 85 2.07 8.40 -2.45
CA CYS A 85 2.05 8.99 -1.13
C CYS A 85 3.49 9.19 -0.64
N THR A 86 3.77 10.37 -0.06
CA THR A 86 5.08 10.73 0.47
C THR A 86 5.09 10.91 1.98
N SER A 87 4.01 10.48 2.67
CA SER A 87 3.95 10.52 4.13
C SER A 87 4.96 9.55 4.75
N ASN A 88 5.56 9.97 5.86
CA ASN A 88 6.39 9.13 6.73
C ASN A 88 5.66 8.71 8.01
N ASP A 89 4.35 8.90 8.05
CA ASP A 89 3.53 8.53 9.20
C ASP A 89 3.46 7.01 9.35
N LYS A 90 3.29 6.56 10.60
CA LYS A 90 3.05 5.14 10.89
C LYS A 90 1.71 4.63 10.38
N VAL A 91 0.75 5.52 10.22
CA VAL A 91 -0.56 5.21 9.66
C VAL A 91 -0.84 6.15 8.50
N VAL A 92 -1.07 5.58 7.32
CA VAL A 92 -1.56 6.32 6.15
C VAL A 92 -3.06 6.06 6.04
N ARG A 93 -3.84 7.07 6.42
CA ARG A 93 -5.29 7.06 6.25
C ARG A 93 -5.66 7.93 5.06
N VAL A 94 -6.07 7.29 3.98
CA VAL A 94 -6.49 7.99 2.75
C VAL A 94 -7.79 8.74 3.02
N PRO A 95 -7.87 10.05 2.71
CA PRO A 95 -9.09 10.82 2.91
C PRO A 95 -10.21 10.30 2.00
N LYS A 96 -11.44 10.43 2.48
CA LYS A 96 -12.62 10.03 1.71
C LYS A 96 -12.77 10.83 0.42
N GLU A 97 -12.41 12.12 0.48
CA GLU A 97 -12.52 13.05 -0.64
C GLU A 97 -11.38 14.07 -0.61
N ILE A 98 -11.05 14.60 -1.78
CA ILE A 98 -10.14 15.73 -1.97
C ILE A 98 -10.88 16.74 -2.85
N LYS A 99 -10.89 18.02 -2.45
CA LYS A 99 -11.55 19.11 -3.20
C LYS A 99 -13.02 18.81 -3.58
N GLY A 100 -13.74 18.10 -2.71
CA GLY A 100 -15.14 17.74 -2.91
C GLY A 100 -15.40 16.59 -3.88
N LYS A 101 -14.36 15.89 -4.35
CA LYS A 101 -14.49 14.67 -5.16
C LYS A 101 -13.98 13.45 -4.38
N PRO A 102 -14.65 12.29 -4.45
CA PRO A 102 -14.25 11.10 -3.73
C PRO A 102 -12.94 10.51 -4.27
N ILE A 103 -12.15 9.88 -3.40
CA ILE A 103 -11.09 8.98 -3.81
C ILE A 103 -11.71 7.63 -4.14
N ILE A 104 -11.61 7.20 -5.40
CA ILE A 104 -12.27 6.00 -5.90
C ILE A 104 -11.30 4.91 -6.34
N ALA A 105 -10.00 5.23 -6.42
CA ALA A 105 -8.97 4.27 -6.80
C ALA A 105 -7.62 4.55 -6.14
N ILE A 106 -6.86 3.49 -5.92
CA ILE A 106 -5.41 3.54 -5.70
C ILE A 106 -4.77 3.05 -6.99
N GLY A 107 -3.96 3.88 -7.62
CA GLY A 107 -3.29 3.56 -8.88
C GLY A 107 -2.12 2.58 -8.71
N GLU A 108 -1.46 2.27 -9.80
CA GLU A 108 -0.27 1.43 -9.79
C GLU A 108 0.76 2.00 -8.81
N ARG A 109 1.19 1.17 -7.83
CA ARG A 109 2.14 1.53 -6.77
C ARG A 109 1.76 2.79 -5.97
N GLY A 110 0.50 3.18 -5.94
CA GLY A 110 0.02 4.45 -5.39
C GLY A 110 0.31 4.67 -3.90
N LEU A 111 0.40 3.60 -3.12
CA LEU A 111 0.78 3.62 -1.71
C LEU A 111 1.93 2.65 -1.44
N ALA A 112 2.82 2.43 -2.41
CA ALA A 112 3.95 1.51 -2.28
C ALA A 112 5.19 2.19 -1.68
N ASN A 113 6.07 1.37 -1.05
CA ASN A 113 7.36 1.79 -0.50
C ASN A 113 7.24 2.85 0.62
N LEU A 114 6.21 2.73 1.45
CA LEU A 114 5.99 3.55 2.64
C LEU A 114 6.81 2.98 3.81
N LYS A 115 8.07 3.35 3.87
CA LYS A 115 9.11 2.72 4.73
C LYS A 115 8.72 2.55 6.19
N TYR A 116 7.95 3.47 6.76
CA TYR A 116 7.61 3.50 8.19
C TYR A 116 6.14 3.20 8.45
N CYS A 117 5.35 2.95 7.40
CA CYS A 117 3.93 2.73 7.50
C CYS A 117 3.65 1.36 8.13
N GLU A 118 2.99 1.37 9.27
CA GLU A 118 2.54 0.17 9.98
C GLU A 118 1.08 -0.18 9.64
N ALA A 119 0.29 0.82 9.19
CA ALA A 119 -1.09 0.59 8.81
C ALA A 119 -1.55 1.48 7.64
N ILE A 120 -2.39 0.92 6.77
CA ILE A 120 -3.06 1.64 5.68
C ILE A 120 -4.57 1.52 5.88
N VAL A 121 -5.29 2.65 5.78
CA VAL A 121 -6.74 2.71 5.86
C VAL A 121 -7.30 3.36 4.61
N LEU A 122 -8.04 2.61 3.82
CA LEU A 122 -8.76 3.12 2.67
C LEU A 122 -10.20 3.51 3.06
N PRO A 123 -10.75 4.58 2.49
CA PRO A 123 -12.15 4.94 2.68
C PRO A 123 -13.08 4.00 1.91
N ASP A 124 -14.33 3.93 2.34
CA ASP A 124 -15.38 3.12 1.70
C ASP A 124 -15.72 3.57 0.25
N THR A 125 -15.12 4.64 -0.25
CA THR A 125 -15.30 5.14 -1.62
C THR A 125 -14.40 4.47 -2.64
N VAL A 126 -13.31 3.82 -2.20
CA VAL A 126 -12.36 3.15 -3.09
C VAL A 126 -12.97 1.87 -3.64
N ARG A 127 -12.93 1.71 -4.97
CA ARG A 127 -13.45 0.55 -5.71
C ARG A 127 -12.38 -0.22 -6.46
N TYR A 128 -11.26 0.43 -6.78
CA TYR A 128 -10.19 -0.15 -7.59
C TYR A 128 -8.82 -0.02 -6.90
N ILE A 129 -8.07 -1.12 -6.86
CA ILE A 129 -6.70 -1.18 -6.35
C ILE A 129 -5.80 -1.69 -7.47
N GLY A 130 -4.89 -0.82 -7.93
CA GLY A 130 -3.98 -1.08 -9.04
C GLY A 130 -2.79 -1.95 -8.67
N VAL A 131 -2.04 -2.36 -9.69
CA VAL A 131 -0.89 -3.25 -9.58
C VAL A 131 0.12 -2.74 -8.54
N GLY A 132 0.52 -3.62 -7.62
CA GLY A 132 1.53 -3.31 -6.61
C GLY A 132 1.18 -2.16 -5.68
N ALA A 133 -0.10 -1.81 -5.50
CA ALA A 133 -0.55 -0.59 -4.82
C ALA A 133 0.08 -0.38 -3.44
N PHE A 134 0.38 -1.43 -2.69
CA PHE A 134 1.01 -1.42 -1.36
C PHE A 134 2.35 -2.17 -1.36
N ALA A 135 2.95 -2.39 -2.52
CA ALA A 135 4.15 -3.22 -2.62
C ALA A 135 5.35 -2.63 -1.87
N ILE A 136 6.18 -3.52 -1.30
CA ILE A 136 7.45 -3.19 -0.63
C ILE A 136 7.23 -2.41 0.69
N ASP A 137 6.05 -2.50 1.29
CA ASP A 137 5.74 -1.93 2.59
C ASP A 137 6.07 -2.93 3.70
N GLY A 138 7.37 -3.15 3.90
CA GLY A 138 7.87 -4.21 4.79
C GLY A 138 7.47 -4.04 6.26
N ALA A 139 7.11 -2.84 6.70
CA ALA A 139 6.61 -2.54 8.06
C ALA A 139 5.09 -2.68 8.19
N LEU A 140 4.35 -2.79 7.08
CA LEU A 140 2.88 -2.84 7.07
C LEU A 140 2.38 -4.09 7.81
N LYS A 141 1.59 -3.87 8.86
CA LYS A 141 0.98 -4.90 9.71
C LYS A 141 -0.52 -4.98 9.50
N TYR A 142 -1.17 -3.83 9.31
CA TYR A 142 -2.61 -3.72 9.28
C TYR A 142 -3.08 -3.03 8.01
N VAL A 143 -4.13 -3.54 7.40
CA VAL A 143 -4.77 -2.91 6.25
C VAL A 143 -6.29 -2.94 6.41
N HIS A 144 -6.93 -1.81 6.09
CA HIS A 144 -8.37 -1.71 5.93
C HIS A 144 -8.68 -1.29 4.50
N LEU A 145 -9.29 -2.18 3.74
CA LEU A 145 -9.55 -1.98 2.32
C LEU A 145 -10.81 -1.15 2.01
N GLY A 146 -11.57 -0.74 3.05
CA GLY A 146 -12.90 -0.15 2.85
C GLY A 146 -13.92 -1.22 2.45
N LYS A 147 -15.17 -0.80 2.14
CA LYS A 147 -16.27 -1.74 1.88
C LYS A 147 -16.66 -1.88 0.41
N SER A 148 -16.18 -0.97 -0.44
CA SER A 148 -16.63 -0.89 -1.83
C SER A 148 -15.63 -1.42 -2.85
N ILE A 149 -14.57 -2.11 -2.41
CA ILE A 149 -13.58 -2.68 -3.33
C ILE A 149 -14.27 -3.69 -4.26
N GLU A 150 -14.13 -3.47 -5.56
CA GLU A 150 -14.64 -4.36 -6.61
C GLU A 150 -13.51 -5.12 -7.30
N THR A 151 -12.38 -4.45 -7.55
CA THR A 151 -11.26 -5.01 -8.31
C THR A 151 -9.94 -4.76 -7.59
N VAL A 152 -9.17 -5.81 -7.48
CA VAL A 152 -7.81 -5.82 -6.96
C VAL A 152 -6.91 -6.41 -8.05
N GLU A 153 -5.91 -5.65 -8.47
CA GLU A 153 -4.94 -6.06 -9.47
C GLU A 153 -3.79 -6.90 -8.88
N ASP A 154 -2.79 -7.20 -9.70
CA ASP A 154 -1.67 -8.06 -9.35
C ASP A 154 -0.74 -7.43 -8.29
N ASP A 155 -0.01 -8.27 -7.54
CA ASP A 155 1.13 -7.90 -6.70
C ASP A 155 0.84 -6.89 -5.57
N ILE A 156 -0.40 -6.65 -5.17
CA ILE A 156 -0.73 -5.50 -4.30
C ILE A 156 -0.01 -5.51 -2.94
N PHE A 157 0.27 -6.67 -2.35
CA PHE A 157 1.00 -6.82 -1.09
C PHE A 157 2.38 -7.46 -1.28
N ASN A 158 2.94 -7.36 -2.49
CA ASN A 158 4.26 -7.90 -2.77
C ASN A 158 5.31 -7.30 -1.82
N GLY A 159 5.98 -8.16 -1.05
CA GLY A 159 7.02 -7.75 -0.11
C GLY A 159 6.54 -7.12 1.18
N CYS A 160 5.25 -7.17 1.52
CA CYS A 160 4.68 -6.75 2.81
C CYS A 160 5.00 -7.79 3.89
N ARG A 161 6.24 -7.79 4.36
CA ARG A 161 6.80 -8.88 5.18
C ARG A 161 6.21 -9.00 6.59
N SER A 162 5.58 -7.93 7.10
CA SER A 162 4.99 -7.88 8.45
C SER A 162 3.47 -8.03 8.45
N LEU A 163 2.84 -8.13 7.27
CA LEU A 163 1.39 -8.26 7.13
C LEU A 163 0.96 -9.68 7.54
N GLU A 164 0.05 -9.77 8.52
CA GLU A 164 -0.38 -11.06 9.08
C GLU A 164 -1.79 -11.46 8.64
N GLU A 165 -2.66 -10.50 8.39
CA GLU A 165 -4.05 -10.75 8.06
C GLU A 165 -4.57 -9.77 7.00
N VAL A 166 -5.41 -10.27 6.08
CA VAL A 166 -6.13 -9.45 5.10
C VAL A 166 -7.55 -9.95 4.95
N THR A 167 -8.51 -9.02 5.02
CA THR A 167 -9.92 -9.29 4.71
C THR A 167 -10.33 -8.49 3.48
N PHE A 168 -10.70 -9.21 2.42
CA PHE A 168 -11.35 -8.61 1.25
C PHE A 168 -12.84 -8.40 1.56
N PRO A 169 -13.39 -7.20 1.28
CA PRO A 169 -14.78 -6.90 1.60
C PRO A 169 -15.76 -7.63 0.67
N GLU A 170 -16.98 -7.81 1.18
CA GLU A 170 -18.11 -8.28 0.35
C GLU A 170 -18.29 -7.33 -0.86
N GLY A 171 -18.56 -7.93 -2.03
CA GLY A 171 -18.65 -7.19 -3.28
C GLY A 171 -17.38 -7.17 -4.12
N THR A 172 -16.22 -7.58 -3.56
CA THR A 172 -15.00 -7.84 -4.35
C THR A 172 -15.29 -8.92 -5.38
N LYS A 173 -14.98 -8.65 -6.66
CA LYS A 173 -15.29 -9.53 -7.80
C LYS A 173 -14.04 -10.22 -8.34
N SER A 174 -12.92 -9.47 -8.40
CA SER A 174 -11.66 -9.98 -8.93
C SER A 174 -10.50 -9.69 -7.99
N ILE A 175 -9.63 -10.68 -7.84
CA ILE A 175 -8.35 -10.60 -7.16
C ILE A 175 -7.29 -11.11 -8.13
N GLY A 176 -6.30 -10.27 -8.41
CA GLY A 176 -5.21 -10.54 -9.34
C GLY A 176 -4.26 -11.64 -8.89
N THR A 177 -3.16 -11.78 -9.60
CA THR A 177 -2.14 -12.78 -9.34
C THR A 177 -1.08 -12.26 -8.37
N LEU A 178 -0.38 -13.19 -7.68
CA LEU A 178 0.79 -12.91 -6.85
C LEU A 178 0.56 -11.85 -5.75
N VAL A 179 -0.69 -11.67 -5.34
CA VAL A 179 -1.14 -10.63 -4.41
C VAL A 179 -0.31 -10.61 -3.13
N PHE A 180 0.14 -11.78 -2.65
CA PHE A 180 0.90 -11.94 -1.42
C PHE A 180 2.34 -12.40 -1.65
N TRP A 181 2.92 -12.15 -2.84
CA TRP A 181 4.30 -12.53 -3.09
C TRP A 181 5.26 -11.86 -2.10
N GLY A 182 6.01 -12.68 -1.34
CA GLY A 182 6.95 -12.18 -0.33
C GLY A 182 6.31 -11.64 0.96
N ALA A 183 5.00 -11.77 1.14
CA ALA A 183 4.30 -11.49 2.39
C ALA A 183 4.47 -12.66 3.37
N ARG A 184 5.66 -12.76 3.98
CA ARG A 184 6.10 -13.96 4.72
C ARG A 184 5.45 -14.16 6.07
N SER A 185 4.79 -13.15 6.62
CA SER A 185 4.10 -13.22 7.92
C SER A 185 2.61 -13.48 7.79
N ILE A 186 2.07 -13.56 6.56
CA ILE A 186 0.63 -13.76 6.34
C ILE A 186 0.19 -15.11 6.91
N LYS A 187 -0.88 -15.07 7.70
CA LYS A 187 -1.45 -16.24 8.40
C LYS A 187 -2.90 -16.49 8.02
N SER A 188 -3.63 -15.43 7.73
CA SER A 188 -5.07 -15.49 7.49
C SER A 188 -5.49 -14.56 6.35
N ILE A 189 -6.30 -15.08 5.44
CA ILE A 189 -6.87 -14.30 4.35
C ILE A 189 -8.36 -14.62 4.26
N THR A 190 -9.21 -13.61 4.43
CA THR A 190 -10.66 -13.76 4.24
C THR A 190 -11.05 -13.32 2.84
N ILE A 191 -11.70 -14.20 2.08
CA ILE A 191 -12.12 -13.97 0.71
C ILE A 191 -13.62 -14.28 0.59
N PRO A 192 -14.46 -13.29 0.24
CA PRO A 192 -15.91 -13.45 0.17
C PRO A 192 -16.35 -14.28 -1.05
N ALA A 193 -17.56 -14.82 -0.98
CA ALA A 193 -18.16 -15.59 -2.08
C ALA A 193 -18.39 -14.78 -3.35
N SER A 194 -18.40 -13.44 -3.27
CA SER A 194 -18.54 -12.53 -4.41
C SER A 194 -17.35 -12.56 -5.36
N VAL A 195 -16.18 -13.06 -4.92
CA VAL A 195 -14.98 -13.21 -5.74
C VAL A 195 -15.17 -14.38 -6.73
N THR A 196 -15.23 -14.05 -8.01
CA THR A 196 -15.40 -15.01 -9.11
C THR A 196 -14.18 -15.10 -10.02
N GLU A 197 -13.32 -14.09 -9.99
CA GLU A 197 -12.07 -14.02 -10.73
C GLU A 197 -10.90 -13.98 -9.74
N ILE A 198 -10.24 -15.11 -9.56
CA ILE A 198 -9.07 -15.27 -8.68
C ILE A 198 -8.23 -16.43 -9.23
N THR A 199 -6.92 -16.28 -9.16
CA THR A 199 -5.96 -17.28 -9.61
C THR A 199 -4.88 -17.50 -8.53
N ASP A 200 -3.62 -17.38 -8.86
CA ASP A 200 -2.52 -17.67 -7.97
C ASP A 200 -2.26 -16.50 -7.00
N LEU A 201 -2.61 -16.66 -5.72
CA LEU A 201 -2.39 -15.65 -4.67
C LEU A 201 -0.92 -15.49 -4.30
N PHE A 202 -0.11 -16.53 -4.49
CA PHE A 202 1.29 -16.62 -4.10
C PHE A 202 2.14 -17.10 -5.27
N TYR A 203 3.41 -16.74 -5.32
CA TYR A 203 4.41 -17.37 -6.18
C TYR A 203 5.15 -18.47 -5.43
N PHE A 204 5.21 -19.65 -6.03
CA PHE A 204 5.73 -20.83 -5.36
C PHE A 204 6.87 -21.46 -6.14
N GLU A 205 8.09 -21.14 -5.77
CA GLU A 205 9.20 -22.08 -6.03
C GLU A 205 9.36 -23.10 -4.89
N ASP A 206 8.86 -22.77 -3.68
CA ASP A 206 8.88 -23.67 -2.53
C ASP A 206 7.67 -23.41 -1.61
N ASN A 207 6.57 -24.13 -1.84
CA ASN A 207 5.33 -24.04 -1.08
C ASN A 207 5.33 -24.80 0.24
N SER A 208 6.42 -25.45 0.58
CA SER A 208 6.41 -26.46 1.62
C SER A 208 6.10 -25.96 3.02
N ASN A 209 5.95 -24.63 3.25
CA ASN A 209 5.82 -24.04 4.57
C ASN A 209 4.80 -22.87 4.68
N LEU A 210 3.82 -22.73 3.79
CA LEU A 210 2.79 -21.71 3.99
C LEU A 210 1.72 -22.24 4.95
N ASP A 211 1.82 -21.85 6.22
CA ASP A 211 0.76 -22.06 7.23
C ASP A 211 -0.24 -20.91 7.15
N VAL A 212 -0.93 -20.79 5.99
CA VAL A 212 -1.91 -19.76 5.72
C VAL A 212 -3.31 -20.36 5.71
N GLU A 213 -4.23 -19.76 6.46
CA GLU A 213 -5.64 -20.12 6.46
C GLU A 213 -6.42 -19.22 5.49
N ILE A 214 -7.17 -19.83 4.60
CA ILE A 214 -8.11 -19.14 3.71
C ILE A 214 -9.51 -19.29 4.25
N HIS A 215 -10.05 -18.18 4.78
CA HIS A 215 -11.42 -18.08 5.26
C HIS A 215 -12.34 -17.72 4.09
N THR A 216 -13.26 -18.61 3.75
CA THR A 216 -14.15 -18.40 2.60
C THR A 216 -15.39 -19.31 2.70
N PRO A 217 -16.54 -18.88 2.18
CA PRO A 217 -17.74 -19.72 2.13
C PRO A 217 -17.52 -20.99 1.32
N LYS A 218 -18.13 -22.08 1.79
CA LYS A 218 -18.11 -23.37 1.11
C LYS A 218 -18.68 -23.26 -0.32
N GLY A 219 -17.97 -23.84 -1.29
CA GLY A 219 -18.36 -23.84 -2.70
C GLY A 219 -17.94 -22.55 -3.44
N SER A 220 -17.23 -21.64 -2.79
CA SER A 220 -16.71 -20.42 -3.44
C SER A 220 -15.57 -20.71 -4.43
N LYS A 221 -15.29 -19.77 -5.33
CA LYS A 221 -14.12 -19.85 -6.22
C LYS A 221 -12.81 -19.81 -5.43
N ALA A 222 -12.78 -19.07 -4.35
CA ALA A 222 -11.62 -18.99 -3.46
C ALA A 222 -11.32 -20.34 -2.76
N GLU A 223 -12.36 -21.10 -2.37
CA GLU A 223 -12.17 -22.43 -1.82
C GLU A 223 -11.53 -23.39 -2.85
N GLU A 224 -12.01 -23.36 -4.10
CA GLU A 224 -11.46 -24.17 -5.20
C GLU A 224 -9.96 -23.87 -5.41
N VAL A 225 -9.61 -22.56 -5.52
CA VAL A 225 -8.24 -22.12 -5.75
C VAL A 225 -7.34 -22.48 -4.57
N ALA A 226 -7.77 -22.19 -3.34
CA ALA A 226 -7.00 -22.50 -2.13
C ALA A 226 -6.67 -24.00 -2.03
N LYS A 227 -7.65 -24.88 -2.32
CA LYS A 227 -7.45 -26.33 -2.35
C LYS A 227 -6.45 -26.77 -3.42
N THR A 228 -6.53 -26.15 -4.60
CA THR A 228 -5.59 -26.43 -5.72
C THR A 228 -4.17 -26.04 -5.32
N MET A 229 -4.03 -24.98 -4.54
CA MET A 229 -2.75 -24.48 -4.02
C MET A 229 -2.26 -25.25 -2.78
N GLY A 230 -3.04 -26.19 -2.23
CA GLY A 230 -2.71 -26.95 -1.03
C GLY A 230 -2.78 -26.13 0.25
N LEU A 231 -3.50 -24.99 0.27
CA LEU A 231 -3.68 -24.14 1.42
C LEU A 231 -4.77 -24.67 2.36
N LYS A 232 -4.68 -24.33 3.64
CA LYS A 232 -5.69 -24.65 4.62
C LYS A 232 -6.94 -23.80 4.38
N VAL A 233 -8.09 -24.45 4.24
CA VAL A 233 -9.39 -23.79 4.07
C VAL A 233 -10.20 -23.87 5.35
N VAL A 234 -10.74 -22.74 5.77
CA VAL A 234 -11.72 -22.59 6.84
C VAL A 234 -13.02 -22.10 6.21
N ASN A 235 -14.08 -22.89 6.30
CA ASN A 235 -15.38 -22.49 5.79
C ASN A 235 -16.21 -21.87 6.89
N ASP A 236 -16.63 -20.64 6.68
CA ASP A 236 -17.54 -19.85 7.53
C ASP A 236 -19.01 -20.16 7.22
#